data_e68f17b357bbb63a5862bc2130d03bbc
#
_entry.id   e68f17b357bbb63a5862bc2130d03bbc
#
_cell.length_a   1.000
_cell.length_b   1.000
_cell.length_c   1.000
_cell.angle_alpha   90.00
_cell.angle_beta   90.00
_cell.angle_gamma   90.00
#
_symmetry.space_group_name_H-M   'P 1'
#
loop_
_entity.id
_entity.type
_entity.pdbx_description
1 polymer ?
#
loop_
_entity_poly.entity_id
_entity_poly.type
_entity_poly.pdbx_seq_one_letter_code
_entity_poly.pdbx_strand_id
1 'polypeptide(L)'
;MAIRIKDLNKHIGKQHVLKNVNLTIGDGEVIGLLGPNGAGKSTLMKIMVGVWDATSGEVQVPESIGFLPEQNPLYEDMYVREYLRFFVELRTNSQLPISHSQLVEDLIERVGLTAEANKRVGQLSKGYKQRVGLAQAMIGDPELLILDEPTTGLDPNQLEDIRALIRNLGNPSVSTGVCADLQPEGRSTNYRALARSATVILSTHILQEVKQMCSRVIIIDHGEIKVDKPISEIEDLEATFKQATQF
;
A
#
# COMPACT_ATOMS: atom_id res chain seq x y z
N MET A 1 10.90 9.98 -6.54
CA MET A 1 10.94 9.97 -8.05
C MET A 1 9.52 9.85 -8.55
N ALA A 2 9.05 10.74 -9.44
CA ALA A 2 7.67 10.70 -9.92
C ALA A 2 7.40 9.41 -10.72
N ILE A 3 6.25 8.78 -10.47
CA ILE A 3 5.77 7.63 -11.24
C ILE A 3 5.17 8.15 -12.54
N ARG A 4 5.55 7.56 -13.66
CA ARG A 4 5.04 7.93 -14.99
C ARG A 4 4.61 6.69 -15.76
N ILE A 5 3.38 6.72 -16.24
CA ILE A 5 2.80 5.70 -17.13
C ILE A 5 2.34 6.41 -18.37
N LYS A 6 2.77 5.95 -19.56
CA LYS A 6 2.46 6.57 -20.83
C LYS A 6 1.96 5.53 -21.83
N ASP A 7 0.80 5.79 -22.40
CA ASP A 7 0.16 4.99 -23.46
C ASP A 7 0.10 3.48 -23.14
N LEU A 8 -0.08 3.15 -21.83
CA LEU A 8 -0.05 1.78 -21.34
C LEU A 8 -1.26 1.00 -21.83
N ASN A 9 -0.99 -0.11 -22.51
CA ASN A 9 -1.99 -1.08 -22.93
C ASN A 9 -1.67 -2.47 -22.39
N LYS A 10 -2.69 -3.22 -21.99
CA LYS A 10 -2.57 -4.61 -21.57
C LYS A 10 -3.65 -5.47 -22.17
N HIS A 11 -3.22 -6.52 -22.88
CA HIS A 11 -4.09 -7.59 -23.36
C HIS A 11 -3.85 -8.86 -22.55
N ILE A 12 -4.93 -9.56 -22.20
CA ILE A 12 -4.91 -10.90 -21.58
C ILE A 12 -5.75 -11.80 -22.48
N GLY A 13 -5.10 -12.64 -23.25
CA GLY A 13 -5.75 -13.39 -24.32
C GLY A 13 -6.38 -12.42 -25.34
N LYS A 14 -7.70 -12.52 -25.53
CA LYS A 14 -8.46 -11.63 -26.43
C LYS A 14 -8.99 -10.36 -25.76
N GLN A 15 -8.89 -10.26 -24.45
CA GLN A 15 -9.44 -9.14 -23.68
C GLN A 15 -8.43 -7.99 -23.60
N HIS A 16 -8.85 -6.77 -24.01
CA HIS A 16 -8.10 -5.54 -23.80
C HIS A 16 -8.44 -4.98 -22.41
N VAL A 17 -7.58 -5.28 -21.42
CA VAL A 17 -7.85 -5.01 -20.00
C VAL A 17 -7.47 -3.59 -19.61
N LEU A 18 -6.35 -3.06 -20.13
CA LEU A 18 -5.96 -1.66 -19.95
C LEU A 18 -5.81 -1.02 -21.32
N LYS A 19 -6.37 0.19 -21.47
CA LYS A 19 -6.52 0.88 -22.75
C LYS A 19 -5.95 2.28 -22.64
N ASN A 20 -4.77 2.49 -23.23
CA ASN A 20 -4.12 3.79 -23.33
C ASN A 20 -4.07 4.54 -21.98
N VAL A 21 -3.67 3.84 -20.90
CA VAL A 21 -3.58 4.44 -19.57
C VAL A 21 -2.40 5.40 -19.54
N ASN A 22 -2.68 6.64 -19.15
CA ASN A 22 -1.71 7.70 -18.94
C ASN A 22 -1.85 8.23 -17.51
N LEU A 23 -0.75 8.25 -16.74
CA LEU A 23 -0.78 8.62 -15.33
C LEU A 23 0.56 9.20 -14.91
N THR A 24 0.52 10.28 -14.13
CA THR A 24 1.70 10.84 -13.46
C THR A 24 1.39 11.06 -11.99
N ILE A 25 2.23 10.53 -11.10
CA ILE A 25 2.06 10.60 -9.64
C ILE A 25 3.28 11.25 -9.04
N GLY A 26 3.08 12.23 -8.17
CA GLY A 26 4.13 12.89 -7.40
C GLY A 26 4.62 12.05 -6.21
N ASP A 27 5.69 12.52 -5.58
CA ASP A 27 6.24 11.87 -4.39
C ASP A 27 5.37 12.19 -3.15
N GLY A 28 5.20 11.21 -2.28
CA GLY A 28 4.53 11.39 -0.99
C GLY A 28 3.00 11.54 -1.05
N GLU A 29 2.37 11.26 -2.19
CA GLU A 29 0.91 11.26 -2.32
C GLU A 29 0.30 9.96 -1.77
N VAL A 30 -0.89 10.04 -1.18
CA VAL A 30 -1.74 8.88 -0.88
C VAL A 30 -2.91 8.87 -1.88
N ILE A 31 -2.92 7.90 -2.76
CA ILE A 31 -3.82 7.84 -3.91
C ILE A 31 -4.78 6.68 -3.78
N GLY A 32 -6.07 6.97 -3.92
CA GLY A 32 -7.12 5.97 -4.02
C GLY A 32 -7.38 5.59 -5.49
N LEU A 33 -7.14 4.34 -5.85
CA LEU A 33 -7.51 3.78 -7.14
C LEU A 33 -8.88 3.12 -7.04
N LEU A 34 -9.91 3.83 -7.48
CA LEU A 34 -11.30 3.39 -7.47
C LEU A 34 -11.71 2.77 -8.80
N GLY A 35 -12.68 1.88 -8.75
CA GLY A 35 -13.31 1.31 -9.96
C GLY A 35 -14.08 0.03 -9.63
N PRO A 36 -15.03 -0.37 -10.48
CA PRO A 36 -15.76 -1.62 -10.31
C PRO A 36 -14.84 -2.85 -10.41
N ASN A 37 -15.36 -4.02 -10.03
CA ASN A 37 -14.65 -5.27 -10.22
C ASN A 37 -14.41 -5.52 -11.71
N GLY A 38 -13.18 -5.91 -12.07
CA GLY A 38 -12.80 -6.10 -13.48
C GLY A 38 -12.41 -4.81 -14.22
N ALA A 39 -12.45 -3.63 -13.61
CA ALA A 39 -12.06 -2.37 -14.24
C ALA A 39 -10.58 -2.28 -14.66
N GLY A 40 -9.71 -3.15 -14.11
CA GLY A 40 -8.29 -3.17 -14.43
C GLY A 40 -7.35 -2.74 -13.29
N LYS A 41 -7.88 -2.42 -12.09
CA LYS A 41 -7.10 -1.96 -10.92
C LYS A 41 -5.92 -2.87 -10.59
N SER A 42 -6.19 -4.13 -10.24
CA SER A 42 -5.15 -5.10 -9.86
C SER A 42 -4.20 -5.42 -11.04
N THR A 43 -4.69 -5.31 -12.29
CA THR A 43 -3.83 -5.46 -13.48
C THR A 43 -2.82 -4.31 -13.57
N LEU A 44 -3.28 -3.07 -13.39
CA LEU A 44 -2.42 -1.88 -13.38
C LEU A 44 -1.37 -2.00 -12.27
N MET A 45 -1.79 -2.34 -11.05
CA MET A 45 -0.89 -2.52 -9.92
C MET A 45 0.15 -3.62 -10.17
N LYS A 46 -0.25 -4.78 -10.72
CA LYS A 46 0.67 -5.88 -11.06
C LYS A 46 1.71 -5.51 -12.12
N ILE A 47 1.36 -4.62 -13.04
CA ILE A 47 2.31 -4.09 -14.03
C ILE A 47 3.28 -3.12 -13.33
N MET A 48 2.79 -2.23 -12.46
CA MET A 48 3.65 -1.30 -11.73
C MET A 48 4.67 -2.01 -10.83
N VAL A 49 4.31 -3.13 -10.23
CA VAL A 49 5.25 -3.94 -9.40
C VAL A 49 6.11 -4.91 -10.21
N GLY A 50 5.96 -4.94 -11.54
CA GLY A 50 6.75 -5.80 -12.42
C GLY A 50 6.36 -7.29 -12.39
N VAL A 51 5.19 -7.64 -11.86
CA VAL A 51 4.65 -9.02 -11.89
C VAL A 51 4.12 -9.38 -13.27
N TRP A 52 3.59 -8.38 -13.99
CA TRP A 52 3.12 -8.55 -15.36
C TRP A 52 3.74 -7.50 -16.27
N ASP A 53 4.10 -7.91 -17.47
CA ASP A 53 4.56 -6.97 -18.51
C ASP A 53 3.38 -6.24 -19.16
N ALA A 54 3.60 -5.00 -19.54
CA ALA A 54 2.70 -4.27 -20.43
C ALA A 54 2.70 -4.91 -21.84
N THR A 55 1.58 -4.82 -22.56
CA THR A 55 1.58 -5.22 -23.98
C THR A 55 2.22 -4.12 -24.84
N SER A 56 2.00 -2.85 -24.49
CA SER A 56 2.67 -1.69 -25.08
C SER A 56 2.59 -0.49 -24.12
N GLY A 57 3.36 0.56 -24.40
CA GLY A 57 3.48 1.74 -23.58
C GLY A 57 4.71 1.71 -22.66
N GLU A 58 4.87 2.74 -21.87
CA GLU A 58 6.01 2.92 -20.97
C GLU A 58 5.54 3.02 -19.52
N VAL A 59 6.27 2.35 -18.61
CA VAL A 59 6.03 2.40 -17.17
C VAL A 59 7.34 2.74 -16.48
N GLN A 60 7.40 3.86 -15.79
CA GLN A 60 8.51 4.30 -14.98
C GLN A 60 8.05 4.38 -13.53
N VAL A 61 8.62 3.54 -12.69
CA VAL A 61 8.35 3.45 -11.24
C VAL A 61 9.67 3.44 -10.48
N PRO A 62 9.69 3.80 -9.20
CA PRO A 62 10.87 3.64 -8.36
C PRO A 62 11.36 2.19 -8.31
N GLU A 63 12.65 1.99 -8.03
CA GLU A 63 13.22 0.64 -7.86
C GLU A 63 12.73 -0.03 -6.57
N SER A 64 12.51 0.77 -5.52
CA SER A 64 12.07 0.29 -4.21
C SER A 64 10.55 0.34 -4.11
N ILE A 65 9.92 -0.82 -4.31
CA ILE A 65 8.46 -0.98 -4.26
C ILE A 65 8.09 -2.00 -3.19
N GLY A 66 7.12 -1.62 -2.34
CA GLY A 66 6.40 -2.54 -1.46
C GLY A 66 5.04 -2.90 -2.05
N PHE A 67 4.64 -4.16 -1.93
CA PHE A 67 3.36 -4.62 -2.47
C PHE A 67 2.62 -5.50 -1.47
N LEU A 68 1.38 -5.14 -1.19
CA LEU A 68 0.42 -5.96 -0.45
C LEU A 68 -0.69 -6.39 -1.42
N PRO A 69 -0.72 -7.65 -1.87
CA PRO A 69 -1.78 -8.17 -2.73
C PRO A 69 -3.06 -8.43 -1.93
N GLU A 70 -4.21 -8.41 -2.59
CA GLU A 70 -5.55 -8.64 -2.00
C GLU A 70 -5.63 -9.92 -1.17
N GLN A 71 -5.08 -11.03 -1.67
CA GLN A 71 -5.14 -12.33 -0.99
C GLN A 71 -4.16 -12.46 0.16
N ASN A 72 -3.16 -11.56 0.25
CA ASN A 72 -2.14 -11.53 1.30
C ASN A 72 -1.60 -12.94 1.65
N PRO A 73 -0.86 -13.60 0.73
CA PRO A 73 -0.38 -14.96 0.93
C PRO A 73 0.74 -14.99 1.97
N LEU A 74 0.46 -15.56 3.14
CA LEU A 74 1.39 -15.66 4.26
C LEU A 74 1.76 -17.12 4.54
N TYR A 75 2.96 -17.35 5.06
CA TYR A 75 3.37 -18.67 5.57
C TYR A 75 2.77 -18.90 6.96
N GLU A 76 1.63 -19.58 7.03
CA GLU A 76 0.82 -19.72 8.23
C GLU A 76 1.49 -20.48 9.37
N ASP A 77 2.43 -21.38 9.07
CA ASP A 77 3.16 -22.18 10.04
C ASP A 77 4.31 -21.43 10.73
N MET A 78 4.76 -20.30 10.17
CA MET A 78 5.81 -19.47 10.75
C MET A 78 5.29 -18.60 11.88
N TYR A 79 6.16 -18.30 12.87
CA TYR A 79 5.88 -17.25 13.84
C TYR A 79 5.99 -15.87 13.16
N VAL A 80 5.21 -14.87 13.61
CA VAL A 80 5.23 -13.51 13.03
C VAL A 80 6.65 -12.95 12.96
N ARG A 81 7.41 -13.03 14.06
CA ARG A 81 8.79 -12.54 14.12
C ARG A 81 9.72 -13.29 13.18
N GLU A 82 9.58 -14.59 13.07
CA GLU A 82 10.34 -15.44 12.15
C GLU A 82 10.02 -15.09 10.68
N TYR A 83 8.74 -14.94 10.36
CA TYR A 83 8.27 -14.54 9.04
C TYR A 83 8.88 -13.19 8.61
N LEU A 84 8.78 -12.17 9.45
CA LEU A 84 9.32 -10.85 9.13
C LEU A 84 10.85 -10.88 9.03
N ARG A 85 11.55 -11.63 9.89
CA ARG A 85 13.00 -11.80 9.80
C ARG A 85 13.42 -12.44 8.49
N PHE A 86 12.74 -13.48 8.06
CA PHE A 86 12.99 -14.15 6.77
C PHE A 86 12.94 -13.15 5.59
N PHE A 87 11.90 -12.31 5.56
CA PHE A 87 11.77 -11.33 4.46
C PHE A 87 12.73 -10.13 4.61
N VAL A 88 13.08 -9.74 5.83
CA VAL A 88 14.13 -8.72 6.06
C VAL A 88 15.48 -9.23 5.54
N GLU A 89 15.87 -10.45 5.87
CA GLU A 89 17.12 -11.06 5.39
C GLU A 89 17.15 -11.21 3.87
N LEU A 90 16.00 -11.51 3.26
CA LEU A 90 15.89 -11.67 1.81
C LEU A 90 15.98 -10.35 1.05
N ARG A 91 15.42 -9.25 1.59
CA ARG A 91 15.31 -7.95 0.91
C ARG A 91 16.42 -6.96 1.23
N THR A 92 17.11 -7.15 2.33
CA THR A 92 18.13 -6.21 2.79
C THR A 92 19.52 -6.85 2.70
N ASN A 93 20.45 -6.12 2.09
CA ASN A 93 21.85 -6.54 2.07
C ASN A 93 22.47 -6.41 3.46
N SER A 94 23.49 -7.24 3.76
CA SER A 94 24.22 -7.30 5.05
C SER A 94 24.92 -5.98 5.46
N GLN A 95 24.80 -4.91 4.69
CA GLN A 95 25.45 -3.61 4.91
C GLN A 95 24.56 -2.54 5.54
N LEU A 96 23.37 -2.92 6.06
CA LEU A 96 22.53 -1.96 6.77
C LEU A 96 23.21 -1.50 8.09
N PRO A 97 23.05 -0.21 8.44
CA PRO A 97 23.61 0.34 9.69
C PRO A 97 22.94 -0.18 10.95
N ILE A 98 21.85 -0.92 10.83
CA ILE A 98 21.08 -1.54 11.91
C ILE A 98 21.00 -3.06 11.71
N SER A 99 20.92 -3.80 12.82
CA SER A 99 20.76 -5.24 12.76
C SER A 99 19.37 -5.63 12.20
N HIS A 100 19.29 -6.75 11.48
CA HIS A 100 18.03 -7.29 10.99
C HIS A 100 17.01 -7.51 12.14
N SER A 101 17.48 -7.88 13.33
CA SER A 101 16.63 -8.05 14.50
C SER A 101 16.00 -6.74 14.95
N GLN A 102 16.75 -5.63 14.95
CA GLN A 102 16.20 -4.31 15.28
C GLN A 102 15.16 -3.87 14.26
N LEU A 103 15.43 -4.06 12.96
CA LEU A 103 14.49 -3.73 11.90
C LEU A 103 13.18 -4.51 12.04
N VAL A 104 13.25 -5.79 12.41
CA VAL A 104 12.05 -6.63 12.66
C VAL A 104 11.23 -6.09 13.82
N GLU A 105 11.85 -5.74 14.94
CA GLU A 105 11.13 -5.19 16.10
C GLU A 105 10.50 -3.83 15.76
N ASP A 106 11.19 -2.96 15.02
CA ASP A 106 10.67 -1.67 14.59
C ASP A 106 9.45 -1.85 13.66
N LEU A 107 9.49 -2.81 12.74
CA LEU A 107 8.34 -3.14 11.88
C LEU A 107 7.15 -3.66 12.69
N ILE A 108 7.38 -4.59 13.64
CA ILE A 108 6.37 -5.14 14.53
C ILE A 108 5.68 -4.01 15.32
N GLU A 109 6.44 -3.08 15.87
CA GLU A 109 5.92 -1.94 16.61
C GLU A 109 5.11 -1.01 15.71
N ARG A 110 5.65 -0.64 14.53
CA ARG A 110 5.01 0.27 13.56
C ARG A 110 3.63 -0.20 13.11
N VAL A 111 3.43 -1.52 12.95
CA VAL A 111 2.14 -2.08 12.52
C VAL A 111 1.27 -2.57 13.69
N GLY A 112 1.70 -2.38 14.95
CA GLY A 112 0.96 -2.77 16.14
C GLY A 112 0.82 -4.29 16.32
N LEU A 113 1.90 -5.05 16.04
CA LEU A 113 1.96 -6.51 16.18
C LEU A 113 2.70 -6.99 17.42
N THR A 114 3.08 -6.10 18.35
CA THR A 114 3.94 -6.43 19.51
C THR A 114 3.36 -7.57 20.36
N ALA A 115 2.06 -7.55 20.64
CA ALA A 115 1.38 -8.62 21.42
C ALA A 115 1.27 -9.95 20.64
N GLU A 116 1.31 -9.90 19.33
CA GLU A 116 1.12 -11.04 18.43
C GLU A 116 2.44 -11.61 17.89
N ALA A 117 3.56 -10.95 18.14
CA ALA A 117 4.87 -11.22 17.54
C ALA A 117 5.38 -12.65 17.72
N ASN A 118 4.97 -13.33 18.81
CA ASN A 118 5.37 -14.68 19.16
C ASN A 118 4.30 -15.74 18.82
N LYS A 119 3.20 -15.36 18.16
CA LYS A 119 2.18 -16.30 17.68
C LYS A 119 2.50 -16.75 16.24
N ARG A 120 1.99 -17.92 15.87
CA ARG A 120 2.02 -18.34 14.48
C ARG A 120 1.07 -17.49 13.65
N VAL A 121 1.45 -17.17 12.41
CA VAL A 121 0.65 -16.40 11.47
C VAL A 121 -0.74 -17.00 11.28
N GLY A 122 -0.84 -18.34 11.22
CA GLY A 122 -2.13 -19.04 11.09
C GLY A 122 -3.11 -18.83 12.25
N GLN A 123 -2.60 -18.46 13.44
CA GLN A 123 -3.42 -18.21 14.65
C GLN A 123 -3.96 -16.78 14.72
N LEU A 124 -3.54 -15.90 13.81
CA LEU A 124 -3.92 -14.49 13.80
C LEU A 124 -5.33 -14.29 13.21
N SER A 125 -6.04 -13.27 13.71
CA SER A 125 -7.23 -12.77 13.02
C SER A 125 -6.86 -12.20 11.64
N LYS A 126 -7.87 -12.06 10.77
CA LYS A 126 -7.67 -11.48 9.44
C LYS A 126 -6.98 -10.11 9.49
N GLY A 127 -7.38 -9.24 10.42
CA GLY A 127 -6.77 -7.91 10.59
C GLY A 127 -5.30 -7.97 11.00
N TYR A 128 -4.94 -8.88 11.89
CA TYR A 128 -3.54 -9.07 12.25
C TYR A 128 -2.73 -9.71 11.10
N LYS A 129 -3.30 -10.62 10.32
CA LYS A 129 -2.68 -11.12 9.09
C LYS A 129 -2.43 -9.99 8.09
N GLN A 130 -3.38 -9.05 7.96
CA GLN A 130 -3.24 -7.87 7.12
C GLN A 130 -2.08 -6.97 7.57
N ARG A 131 -1.91 -6.77 8.88
CA ARG A 131 -0.78 -6.03 9.46
C ARG A 131 0.56 -6.73 9.19
N VAL A 132 0.62 -8.07 9.21
CA VAL A 132 1.84 -8.83 8.84
C VAL A 132 2.20 -8.59 7.37
N GLY A 133 1.23 -8.67 6.46
CA GLY A 133 1.46 -8.38 5.04
C GLY A 133 1.88 -6.93 4.79
N LEU A 134 1.29 -5.97 5.51
CA LEU A 134 1.69 -4.58 5.44
C LEU A 134 3.11 -4.36 5.98
N ALA A 135 3.48 -4.98 7.11
CA ALA A 135 4.86 -4.95 7.62
C ALA A 135 5.84 -5.50 6.58
N GLN A 136 5.51 -6.63 5.92
CA GLN A 136 6.33 -7.19 4.85
C GLN A 136 6.46 -6.22 3.66
N ALA A 137 5.39 -5.56 3.24
CA ALA A 137 5.43 -4.58 2.16
C ALA A 137 6.29 -3.36 2.51
N MET A 138 6.38 -2.99 3.79
CA MET A 138 7.18 -1.87 4.29
C MET A 138 8.68 -2.18 4.48
N ILE A 139 9.12 -3.41 4.32
CA ILE A 139 10.55 -3.78 4.48
C ILE A 139 11.40 -2.98 3.49
N GLY A 140 12.46 -2.35 4.00
CA GLY A 140 13.41 -1.57 3.21
C GLY A 140 12.96 -0.13 2.91
N ASP A 141 11.92 0.37 3.60
CA ASP A 141 11.35 1.73 3.43
C ASP A 141 11.13 2.08 1.94
N PRO A 142 10.18 1.41 1.27
CA PRO A 142 9.96 1.57 -0.16
C PRO A 142 9.54 3.02 -0.51
N GLU A 143 9.98 3.51 -1.67
CA GLU A 143 9.55 4.80 -2.21
C GLU A 143 8.10 4.76 -2.70
N LEU A 144 7.64 3.58 -3.14
CA LEU A 144 6.28 3.32 -3.59
C LEU A 144 5.70 2.13 -2.82
N LEU A 145 4.54 2.32 -2.22
CA LEU A 145 3.77 1.27 -1.56
C LEU A 145 2.44 1.06 -2.30
N ILE A 146 2.24 -0.14 -2.80
CA ILE A 146 1.01 -0.54 -3.51
C ILE A 146 0.23 -1.51 -2.64
N LEU A 147 -1.03 -1.16 -2.34
CA LEU A 147 -1.91 -1.91 -1.45
C LEU A 147 -3.19 -2.29 -2.21
N ASP A 148 -3.37 -3.58 -2.49
CA ASP A 148 -4.57 -4.06 -3.19
C ASP A 148 -5.63 -4.49 -2.17
N GLU A 149 -6.72 -3.70 -2.04
CA GLU A 149 -7.85 -3.91 -1.12
C GLU A 149 -7.39 -4.11 0.36
N PRO A 150 -6.58 -3.21 0.94
CA PRO A 150 -5.92 -3.43 2.24
C PRO A 150 -6.89 -3.53 3.43
N THR A 151 -8.13 -3.10 3.27
CA THR A 151 -9.15 -2.99 4.32
C THR A 151 -10.26 -4.04 4.20
N THR A 152 -10.25 -4.84 3.14
CA THR A 152 -11.33 -5.80 2.85
C THR A 152 -11.50 -6.86 3.92
N GLY A 153 -12.70 -6.93 4.49
CA GLY A 153 -13.12 -7.94 5.50
C GLY A 153 -12.52 -7.74 6.88
N LEU A 154 -12.15 -6.50 7.22
CA LEU A 154 -11.78 -6.10 8.58
C LEU A 154 -13.04 -5.68 9.37
N ASP A 155 -12.98 -5.88 10.69
CA ASP A 155 -13.98 -5.31 11.58
C ASP A 155 -13.77 -3.77 11.76
N PRO A 156 -14.78 -3.03 12.25
CA PRO A 156 -14.70 -1.56 12.33
C PRO A 156 -13.51 -1.02 13.12
N ASN A 157 -13.08 -1.69 14.18
CA ASN A 157 -11.94 -1.24 14.99
C ASN A 157 -10.62 -1.46 14.25
N GLN A 158 -10.44 -2.66 13.67
CA GLN A 158 -9.27 -2.99 12.86
C GLN A 158 -9.15 -2.10 11.63
N LEU A 159 -10.29 -1.73 11.03
CA LEU A 159 -10.36 -0.85 9.87
C LEU A 159 -9.80 0.54 10.20
N GLU A 160 -10.19 1.15 11.33
CA GLU A 160 -9.69 2.47 11.70
C GLU A 160 -8.19 2.46 12.00
N ASP A 161 -7.69 1.41 12.64
CA ASP A 161 -6.26 1.23 12.90
C ASP A 161 -5.44 1.14 11.60
N ILE A 162 -5.91 0.35 10.63
CA ILE A 162 -5.22 0.22 9.31
C ILE A 162 -5.28 1.55 8.53
N ARG A 163 -6.40 2.26 8.59
CA ARG A 163 -6.53 3.59 7.98
C ARG A 163 -5.54 4.59 8.57
N ALA A 164 -5.44 4.64 9.90
CA ALA A 164 -4.49 5.50 10.58
C ALA A 164 -3.04 5.17 10.17
N LEU A 165 -2.72 3.88 10.08
CA LEU A 165 -1.41 3.43 9.65
C LEU A 165 -1.09 3.86 8.21
N ILE A 166 -2.01 3.66 7.25
CA ILE A 166 -1.83 4.06 5.84
C ILE A 166 -1.65 5.59 5.71
N ARG A 167 -2.47 6.39 6.41
CA ARG A 167 -2.33 7.87 6.42
C ARG A 167 -0.94 8.31 6.89
N ASN A 168 -0.41 7.67 7.92
CA ASN A 168 0.90 8.00 8.48
C ASN A 168 2.07 7.63 7.54
N LEU A 169 1.89 6.66 6.64
CA LEU A 169 2.92 6.27 5.66
C LEU A 169 3.12 7.35 4.59
N GLY A 170 2.05 8.00 4.14
CA GLY A 170 2.11 9.09 3.16
C GLY A 170 2.48 10.46 3.75
N ASN A 171 2.33 10.65 5.07
CA ASN A 171 2.60 11.94 5.71
C ASN A 171 3.31 11.78 7.07
N PRO A 172 4.65 11.66 7.08
CA PRO A 172 5.42 11.47 8.30
C PRO A 172 5.32 12.63 9.31
N SER A 173 4.86 13.82 8.89
CA SER A 173 4.62 14.96 9.77
C SER A 173 3.45 14.74 10.74
N VAL A 174 2.54 13.81 10.44
CA VAL A 174 1.36 13.47 11.27
C VAL A 174 1.68 12.39 12.30
N SER A 175 2.82 11.70 12.16
CA SER A 175 3.19 10.54 13.00
C SER A 175 3.55 10.88 14.47
N THR A 176 3.43 12.15 14.89
CA THR A 176 3.74 12.58 16.27
C THR A 176 2.60 12.38 17.28
N GLY A 177 1.39 11.95 16.84
CA GLY A 177 0.20 11.94 17.71
C GLY A 177 -0.20 10.60 18.32
N VAL A 178 0.06 9.46 17.68
CA VAL A 178 -0.51 8.18 18.13
C VAL A 178 0.54 7.26 18.81
N CYS A 179 1.83 7.50 18.60
CA CYS A 179 2.90 6.74 19.26
C CYS A 179 3.66 7.54 20.34
N ALA A 180 3.21 8.76 20.69
CA ALA A 180 3.89 9.59 21.70
C ALA A 180 3.73 9.02 23.13
N ASP A 181 2.65 8.29 23.39
CA ASP A 181 2.33 7.77 24.72
C ASP A 181 2.98 6.42 25.06
N LEU A 182 3.72 5.81 24.10
CA LEU A 182 4.37 4.51 24.28
C LEU A 182 5.91 4.58 24.19
N GLN A 183 6.52 5.66 24.68
CA GLN A 183 7.98 5.74 24.74
C GLN A 183 8.53 5.05 25.99
N PRO A 184 9.17 3.87 25.91
CA PRO A 184 10.16 3.49 26.92
C PRO A 184 11.41 4.35 26.69
N GLU A 185 11.78 5.10 27.71
CA GLU A 185 12.98 5.93 27.73
C GLU A 185 14.21 5.13 27.28
N GLY A 186 14.93 5.61 26.27
CA GLY A 186 16.28 5.17 25.96
C GLY A 186 16.53 4.46 24.62
N ARG A 187 15.62 4.40 23.64
CA ARG A 187 15.91 3.80 22.32
C ARG A 187 16.23 4.85 21.27
N SER A 188 17.35 4.63 20.60
CA SER A 188 17.93 5.47 19.55
C SER A 188 16.95 5.76 18.42
N THR A 189 16.63 7.04 18.24
CA THR A 189 15.69 7.64 17.27
C THR A 189 16.23 7.69 15.84
N ASN A 190 17.38 7.07 15.52
CA ASN A 190 18.09 7.31 14.28
C ASN A 190 17.42 6.72 13.02
N TYR A 191 16.56 5.70 13.15
CA TYR A 191 15.84 5.13 12.01
C TYR A 191 14.58 5.94 11.66
N ARG A 192 13.96 6.56 12.66
CA ARG A 192 12.78 7.44 12.47
C ARG A 192 13.08 8.69 11.62
N ALA A 193 14.32 9.15 11.64
CA ALA A 193 14.77 10.31 10.86
C ALA A 193 15.00 10.01 9.37
N LEU A 194 15.04 8.73 8.98
CA LEU A 194 15.24 8.28 7.60
C LEU A 194 13.93 7.86 6.89
N ALA A 195 12.82 7.75 7.61
CA ALA A 195 11.53 7.41 7.02
C ALA A 195 11.09 8.52 6.07
N ARG A 196 11.34 8.34 4.78
CA ARG A 196 10.79 9.17 3.71
C ARG A 196 9.29 8.93 3.66
N SER A 197 8.51 9.98 3.30
CA SER A 197 7.11 9.76 2.94
C SER A 197 7.06 8.87 1.70
N ALA A 198 6.52 7.68 1.85
CA ALA A 198 6.27 6.81 0.71
C ALA A 198 5.10 7.37 -0.11
N THR A 199 5.18 7.25 -1.43
CA THR A 199 3.98 7.36 -2.26
C THR A 199 3.15 6.10 -2.06
N VAL A 200 1.88 6.25 -1.72
CA VAL A 200 0.98 5.12 -1.46
C VAL A 200 -0.12 5.08 -2.51
N ILE A 201 -0.29 3.95 -3.18
CA ILE A 201 -1.42 3.68 -4.06
C ILE A 201 -2.22 2.56 -3.44
N LEU A 202 -3.47 2.82 -3.10
CA LEU A 202 -4.36 1.78 -2.59
C LEU A 202 -5.56 1.59 -3.51
N SER A 203 -5.90 0.34 -3.81
CA SER A 203 -7.18 0.02 -4.43
C SER A 203 -8.24 -0.14 -3.35
N THR A 204 -9.43 0.32 -3.65
CA THR A 204 -10.63 0.03 -2.86
C THR A 204 -11.89 0.22 -3.71
N HIS A 205 -12.97 -0.40 -3.29
CA HIS A 205 -14.31 -0.16 -3.84
C HIS A 205 -15.18 0.67 -2.86
N ILE A 206 -14.62 1.08 -1.71
CA ILE A 206 -15.32 1.81 -0.65
C ILE A 206 -14.95 3.29 -0.72
N LEU A 207 -15.90 4.13 -1.18
CA LEU A 207 -15.70 5.58 -1.36
C LEU A 207 -15.32 6.31 -0.08
N GLN A 208 -15.86 5.88 1.07
CA GLN A 208 -15.56 6.48 2.36
C GLN A 208 -14.08 6.33 2.76
N GLU A 209 -13.46 5.22 2.38
CA GLU A 209 -12.03 4.98 2.65
C GLU A 209 -11.16 5.97 1.91
N VAL A 210 -11.47 6.22 0.63
CA VAL A 210 -10.73 7.20 -0.17
C VAL A 210 -10.83 8.59 0.44
N LYS A 211 -12.03 9.02 0.86
CA LYS A 211 -12.23 10.32 1.52
C LYS A 211 -11.42 10.46 2.82
N GLN A 212 -11.21 9.36 3.54
CA GLN A 212 -10.55 9.37 4.84
C GLN A 212 -9.02 9.23 4.76
N MET A 213 -8.50 8.56 3.73
CA MET A 213 -7.08 8.20 3.67
C MET A 213 -6.32 8.90 2.56
N CYS A 214 -6.99 9.28 1.46
CA CYS A 214 -6.32 9.69 0.23
C CYS A 214 -6.33 11.21 0.05
N SER A 215 -5.29 11.73 -0.57
CA SER A 215 -5.21 13.12 -1.04
C SER A 215 -5.73 13.29 -2.48
N ARG A 216 -5.69 12.20 -3.25
CA ARG A 216 -6.04 12.17 -4.68
C ARG A 216 -6.79 10.89 -5.01
N VAL A 217 -7.70 10.96 -5.96
CA VAL A 217 -8.45 9.80 -6.45
C VAL A 217 -8.26 9.64 -7.95
N ILE A 218 -8.06 8.39 -8.35
CA ILE A 218 -8.05 7.94 -9.74
C ILE A 218 -9.20 6.96 -9.89
N ILE A 219 -10.12 7.24 -10.82
CA ILE A 219 -11.22 6.32 -11.14
C ILE A 219 -10.90 5.65 -12.46
N ILE A 220 -10.82 4.33 -12.44
CA ILE A 220 -10.63 3.49 -13.62
C ILE A 220 -11.90 2.69 -13.90
N ASP A 221 -12.31 2.68 -15.16
CA ASP A 221 -13.43 1.88 -15.63
C ASP A 221 -13.15 1.32 -17.02
N HIS A 222 -13.49 0.04 -17.25
CA HIS A 222 -13.26 -0.67 -18.51
C HIS A 222 -11.82 -0.52 -19.07
N GLY A 223 -10.84 -0.41 -18.15
CA GLY A 223 -9.42 -0.28 -18.49
C GLY A 223 -8.94 1.13 -18.83
N GLU A 224 -9.78 2.15 -18.68
CA GLU A 224 -9.46 3.55 -18.96
C GLU A 224 -9.53 4.39 -17.70
N ILE A 225 -8.63 5.37 -17.53
CA ILE A 225 -8.75 6.37 -16.47
C ILE A 225 -9.86 7.35 -16.87
N LYS A 226 -10.89 7.44 -16.05
CA LYS A 226 -12.03 8.33 -16.24
C LYS A 226 -11.90 9.62 -15.43
N VAL A 227 -11.31 9.55 -14.25
CA VAL A 227 -11.09 10.70 -13.36
C VAL A 227 -9.70 10.57 -12.75
N ASP A 228 -9.02 11.69 -12.64
CA ASP A 228 -7.74 11.83 -11.93
C ASP A 228 -7.70 13.23 -11.33
N LYS A 229 -8.01 13.34 -10.03
CA LYS A 229 -8.16 14.63 -9.34
C LYS A 229 -7.77 14.57 -7.87
N PRO A 230 -7.28 15.68 -7.30
CA PRO A 230 -7.23 15.86 -5.84
C PRO A 230 -8.63 15.72 -5.22
N ILE A 231 -8.72 15.09 -4.04
CA ILE A 231 -9.99 14.92 -3.32
C ILE A 231 -10.61 16.28 -2.97
N SER A 232 -9.80 17.30 -2.69
CA SER A 232 -10.24 18.65 -2.39
C SER A 232 -11.00 19.36 -3.53
N GLU A 233 -10.84 18.87 -4.77
CA GLU A 233 -11.53 19.41 -5.96
C GLU A 233 -12.84 18.68 -6.29
N ILE A 234 -13.19 17.66 -5.51
CA ILE A 234 -14.38 16.83 -5.72
C ILE A 234 -15.42 17.14 -4.66
N GLU A 235 -16.49 17.81 -5.06
CA GLU A 235 -17.61 18.16 -4.16
C GLU A 235 -18.36 16.91 -3.69
N ASP A 236 -18.69 16.01 -4.63
CA ASP A 236 -19.37 14.73 -4.36
C ASP A 236 -18.66 13.58 -5.06
N LEU A 237 -17.90 12.81 -4.27
CA LEU A 237 -17.17 11.65 -4.77
C LEU A 237 -18.11 10.52 -5.23
N GLU A 238 -19.28 10.38 -4.60
CA GLU A 238 -20.25 9.36 -4.98
C GLU A 238 -20.91 9.67 -6.33
N ALA A 239 -21.32 10.91 -6.53
CA ALA A 239 -21.85 11.37 -7.81
C ALA A 239 -20.80 11.28 -8.93
N THR A 240 -19.55 11.70 -8.64
CA THR A 240 -18.43 11.60 -9.57
C THR A 240 -18.14 10.16 -9.97
N PHE A 241 -18.14 9.23 -9.00
CA PHE A 241 -17.93 7.81 -9.26
C PHE A 241 -19.03 7.23 -10.14
N LYS A 242 -20.32 7.50 -9.84
CA LYS A 242 -21.47 7.05 -10.65
C LYS A 242 -21.39 7.56 -12.08
N GLN A 243 -21.03 8.83 -12.28
CA GLN A 243 -20.86 9.39 -13.63
C GLN A 243 -19.70 8.75 -14.40
N ALA A 244 -18.58 8.52 -13.72
CA ALA A 244 -17.37 7.94 -14.33
C ALA A 244 -17.55 6.47 -14.72
N THR A 245 -18.38 5.70 -13.99
CA THR A 245 -18.57 4.26 -14.17
C THR A 245 -19.90 3.91 -14.87
N GLN A 246 -20.68 4.90 -15.27
CA GLN A 246 -21.97 4.73 -15.96
C GLN A 246 -22.96 3.77 -15.24
N PHE A 247 -22.95 3.78 -13.89
CA PHE A 247 -23.96 3.12 -13.05
C PHE A 247 -25.03 4.11 -12.60
#